data_6a5844127139e49b56d39b3135a88643
#
_entry.id   6a5844127139e49b56d39b3135a88643
#
_cell.length_a   1.000
_cell.length_b   1.000
_cell.length_c   1.000
_cell.angle_alpha   90.00
_cell.angle_beta   90.00
_cell.angle_gamma   90.00
#
_symmetry.space_group_name_H-M   'P 1'
#
loop_
_entity.id
_entity.type
_entity.pdbx_description
1 polymer ?
#
loop_
_entity_poly.entity_id
_entity_poly.type
_entity_poly.pdbx_seq_one_letter_code
_entity_poly.pdbx_strand_id
1 'polypeptide(L)'
;MTTPATPPSEEAARPTVVRTRAELRDALAAWALSGPDVTDRRAVVMTMGALHDGHLALVRKAREDAGPSGQVIVTIFVNPLQFGPGEDLATYPRDLEGDVAKVAAAGADVVFAPTPDIVYPDGDPVVRVSAGRIGEVLEGAFRPGHLDGALTVVLKLLHLTRPDLAFFGQKDAQQLLAVRRMVRDLDVDVEIVGVPTVRDADGLALSSRNAYLSDDERRTALALSRSLRSGAEVAASGGGARDVLATAAGILNDEDGVVVDYLALVDPTTVDEVPADHTGPALLLVAARVGTTRLIDNEAVDVVAPPEPEGDDDAAGQEASP
;
A
#
# COMPACT_ATOMS: atom_id res chain seq x y z
N MET A 1 36.83 -40.13 -12.50
CA MET A 1 36.10 -38.96 -13.04
C MET A 1 34.66 -39.11 -12.58
N THR A 2 34.31 -38.47 -11.47
CA THR A 2 32.95 -38.46 -10.90
C THR A 2 32.27 -37.21 -11.40
N THR A 3 31.23 -37.40 -12.21
CA THR A 3 30.34 -36.31 -12.70
C THR A 3 29.64 -35.70 -11.47
N PRO A 4 29.69 -34.36 -11.28
CA PRO A 4 28.91 -33.75 -10.20
C PRO A 4 27.43 -33.88 -10.54
N ALA A 5 26.65 -34.40 -9.58
CA ALA A 5 25.21 -34.44 -9.67
C ALA A 5 24.65 -32.99 -9.73
N THR A 6 23.91 -32.69 -10.79
CA THR A 6 23.11 -31.47 -10.89
C THR A 6 22.09 -31.48 -9.72
N PRO A 7 22.04 -30.43 -8.90
CA PRO A 7 20.97 -30.35 -7.90
C PRO A 7 19.62 -30.34 -8.62
N PRO A 8 18.58 -31.00 -8.07
CA PRO A 8 17.26 -30.94 -8.64
C PRO A 8 16.80 -29.48 -8.69
N SER A 9 16.32 -29.03 -9.83
CA SER A 9 15.56 -27.79 -9.92
C SER A 9 14.35 -27.94 -9.00
N GLU A 10 14.30 -27.20 -7.90
CA GLU A 10 13.07 -27.00 -7.14
C GLU A 10 12.08 -26.30 -8.06
N GLU A 11 11.31 -27.07 -8.79
CA GLU A 11 10.13 -26.59 -9.48
C GLU A 11 9.18 -26.14 -8.37
N ALA A 12 9.03 -24.83 -8.18
CA ALA A 12 8.19 -24.27 -7.13
C ALA A 12 6.80 -24.91 -7.23
N ALA A 13 6.39 -25.58 -6.15
CA ALA A 13 5.13 -26.31 -6.13
C ALA A 13 3.98 -25.34 -6.49
N ARG A 14 3.16 -25.72 -7.45
CA ARG A 14 2.04 -24.87 -7.91
C ARG A 14 1.05 -24.69 -6.75
N PRO A 15 0.61 -23.47 -6.39
CA PRO A 15 -0.32 -23.26 -5.31
C PRO A 15 -1.67 -23.92 -5.58
N THR A 16 -2.35 -24.34 -4.51
CA THR A 16 -3.73 -24.83 -4.62
C THR A 16 -4.66 -23.67 -4.93
N VAL A 17 -5.32 -23.70 -6.10
CA VAL A 17 -6.29 -22.66 -6.48
C VAL A 17 -7.68 -23.08 -5.99
N VAL A 18 -8.28 -22.27 -5.12
CA VAL A 18 -9.62 -22.48 -4.52
C VAL A 18 -10.53 -21.32 -4.87
N ARG A 19 -11.81 -21.59 -5.12
CA ARG A 19 -12.81 -20.61 -5.57
C ARG A 19 -13.99 -20.46 -4.63
N THR A 20 -14.23 -21.46 -3.81
CA THR A 20 -15.38 -21.48 -2.88
C THR A 20 -14.91 -21.37 -1.43
N ARG A 21 -15.81 -20.97 -0.54
CA ARG A 21 -15.52 -20.96 0.91
C ARG A 21 -15.29 -22.36 1.49
N ALA A 22 -15.88 -23.39 0.87
CA ALA A 22 -15.69 -24.78 1.28
C ALA A 22 -14.26 -25.23 0.94
N GLU A 23 -13.84 -25.07 -0.32
CA GLU A 23 -12.48 -25.40 -0.76
C GLU A 23 -11.43 -24.62 0.06
N LEU A 24 -11.68 -23.33 0.34
CA LEU A 24 -10.77 -22.56 1.20
C LEU A 24 -10.66 -23.18 2.59
N ARG A 25 -11.78 -23.49 3.25
CA ARG A 25 -11.75 -24.14 4.57
C ARG A 25 -10.98 -25.45 4.56
N ASP A 26 -11.16 -26.27 3.52
CA ASP A 26 -10.48 -27.55 3.38
C ASP A 26 -8.95 -27.34 3.23
N ALA A 27 -8.52 -26.36 2.43
CA ALA A 27 -7.10 -26.00 2.28
C ALA A 27 -6.48 -25.48 3.59
N LEU A 28 -7.24 -24.67 4.36
CA LEU A 28 -6.80 -24.18 5.67
C LEU A 28 -6.69 -25.34 6.71
N ALA A 29 -7.65 -26.26 6.68
CA ALA A 29 -7.66 -27.42 7.58
C ALA A 29 -6.53 -28.40 7.24
N ALA A 30 -6.24 -28.63 5.97
CA ALA A 30 -5.17 -29.51 5.52
C ALA A 30 -3.79 -29.05 6.07
N TRP A 31 -3.52 -27.75 6.03
CA TRP A 31 -2.29 -27.18 6.61
C TRP A 31 -2.25 -27.37 8.13
N ALA A 32 -3.33 -27.06 8.84
CA ALA A 32 -3.38 -27.23 10.30
C ALA A 32 -3.17 -28.70 10.72
N LEU A 33 -3.65 -29.66 9.92
CA LEU A 33 -3.48 -31.09 10.15
C LEU A 33 -2.09 -31.61 9.79
N SER A 34 -1.31 -30.87 8.98
CA SER A 34 0.07 -31.24 8.67
C SER A 34 1.03 -31.07 9.86
N GLY A 35 0.58 -30.45 10.95
CA GLY A 35 1.32 -30.27 12.20
C GLY A 35 2.44 -29.24 12.06
N PRO A 36 2.10 -27.98 11.67
CA PRO A 36 3.11 -26.92 11.59
C PRO A 36 3.78 -26.69 12.95
N ASP A 37 5.02 -26.22 12.92
CA ASP A 37 5.73 -25.84 14.14
C ASP A 37 5.04 -24.65 14.81
N VAL A 38 5.25 -24.46 16.11
CA VAL A 38 4.65 -23.34 16.88
C VAL A 38 5.09 -21.95 16.39
N THR A 39 6.16 -21.89 15.62
CA THR A 39 6.67 -20.66 14.99
C THR A 39 6.12 -20.41 13.59
N ASP A 40 5.52 -21.43 12.97
CA ASP A 40 4.93 -21.29 11.64
C ASP A 40 3.61 -20.54 11.72
N ARG A 41 3.43 -19.60 10.80
CA ARG A 41 2.29 -18.71 10.76
C ARG A 41 1.52 -18.83 9.47
N ARG A 42 0.24 -18.50 9.51
CA ARG A 42 -0.56 -18.27 8.31
C ARG A 42 -0.47 -16.80 7.93
N ALA A 43 -0.04 -16.54 6.71
CA ALA A 43 0.08 -15.22 6.13
C ALA A 43 -0.94 -15.03 5.00
N VAL A 44 -1.47 -13.82 4.85
CA VAL A 44 -2.34 -13.46 3.72
C VAL A 44 -1.84 -12.23 3.00
N VAL A 45 -1.88 -12.27 1.67
CA VAL A 45 -1.71 -11.12 0.76
C VAL A 45 -3.00 -10.95 -0.02
N MET A 46 -3.66 -9.80 0.13
CA MET A 46 -4.92 -9.51 -0.52
C MET A 46 -4.70 -8.66 -1.76
N THR A 47 -5.14 -9.14 -2.92
CA THR A 47 -4.96 -8.48 -4.22
C THR A 47 -6.23 -8.49 -5.04
N MET A 48 -6.25 -7.66 -6.09
CA MET A 48 -7.30 -7.66 -7.10
C MET A 48 -6.87 -8.34 -8.42
N GLY A 49 -5.69 -8.95 -8.46
CA GLY A 49 -5.09 -9.48 -9.70
C GLY A 49 -4.29 -8.43 -10.47
N ALA A 50 -3.93 -8.73 -11.72
CA ALA A 50 -2.98 -7.95 -12.53
C ALA A 50 -1.66 -7.72 -11.79
N LEU A 51 -1.10 -8.83 -11.28
CA LEU A 51 0.03 -8.79 -10.36
C LEU A 51 1.31 -8.31 -11.02
N HIS A 52 2.02 -7.44 -10.33
CA HIS A 52 3.33 -6.90 -10.68
C HIS A 52 4.32 -7.10 -9.50
N ASP A 53 5.59 -6.77 -9.69
CA ASP A 53 6.65 -7.02 -8.71
C ASP A 53 6.36 -6.41 -7.33
N GLY A 54 5.61 -5.32 -7.23
CA GLY A 54 5.12 -4.77 -5.96
C GLY A 54 4.27 -5.78 -5.18
N HIS A 55 3.33 -6.46 -5.84
CA HIS A 55 2.55 -7.54 -5.22
C HIS A 55 3.41 -8.74 -4.87
N LEU A 56 4.37 -9.10 -5.73
CA LEU A 56 5.25 -10.23 -5.48
C LEU A 56 6.21 -9.97 -4.31
N ALA A 57 6.58 -8.73 -4.07
CA ALA A 57 7.32 -8.35 -2.86
C ALA A 57 6.53 -8.63 -1.57
N LEU A 58 5.20 -8.37 -1.57
CA LEU A 58 4.32 -8.75 -0.45
C LEU A 58 4.34 -10.27 -0.22
N VAL A 59 4.21 -11.05 -1.31
CA VAL A 59 4.16 -12.53 -1.21
C VAL A 59 5.50 -13.09 -0.72
N ARG A 60 6.63 -12.57 -1.22
CA ARG A 60 7.98 -12.99 -0.75
C ARG A 60 8.17 -12.65 0.73
N LYS A 61 7.75 -11.45 1.16
CA LYS A 61 7.82 -11.06 2.57
C LYS A 61 6.90 -11.94 3.44
N ALA A 62 5.69 -12.25 2.94
CA ALA A 62 4.77 -13.17 3.60
C ALA A 62 5.39 -14.57 3.76
N ARG A 63 6.08 -15.07 2.73
CA ARG A 63 6.78 -16.37 2.80
C ARG A 63 7.92 -16.36 3.83
N GLU A 64 8.69 -15.27 3.85
CA GLU A 64 9.77 -15.08 4.82
C GLU A 64 9.24 -15.12 6.26
N ASP A 65 8.19 -14.36 6.56
CA ASP A 65 7.67 -14.19 7.91
C ASP A 65 6.75 -15.33 8.37
N ALA A 66 6.16 -16.08 7.43
CA ALA A 66 5.32 -17.23 7.76
C ALA A 66 6.11 -18.41 8.34
N GLY A 67 7.42 -18.50 8.09
CA GLY A 67 8.27 -19.62 8.50
C GLY A 67 8.33 -20.74 7.45
N PRO A 68 9.21 -21.72 7.63
CA PRO A 68 9.50 -22.75 6.62
C PRO A 68 8.29 -23.60 6.24
N SER A 69 7.45 -23.95 7.20
CA SER A 69 6.21 -24.73 7.02
C SER A 69 4.95 -23.88 7.17
N GLY A 70 5.09 -22.55 7.24
CA GLY A 70 3.97 -21.61 7.31
C GLY A 70 3.13 -21.64 6.04
N GLN A 71 1.89 -21.15 6.12
CA GLN A 71 0.96 -21.11 5.00
C GLN A 71 0.81 -19.68 4.44
N VAL A 72 1.14 -19.49 3.17
CA VAL A 72 0.96 -18.22 2.46
C VAL A 72 -0.25 -18.30 1.54
N ILE A 73 -1.25 -17.47 1.81
CA ILE A 73 -2.49 -17.36 1.04
C ILE A 73 -2.45 -16.06 0.25
N VAL A 74 -2.71 -16.13 -1.05
CA VAL A 74 -2.92 -14.94 -1.88
C VAL A 74 -4.39 -14.92 -2.29
N THR A 75 -5.10 -13.81 -2.02
CA THR A 75 -6.44 -13.64 -2.56
C THR A 75 -6.37 -12.84 -3.86
N ILE A 76 -7.14 -13.26 -4.88
CA ILE A 76 -7.30 -12.55 -6.14
C ILE A 76 -8.79 -12.27 -6.31
N PHE A 77 -9.21 -11.05 -5.93
CA PHE A 77 -10.61 -10.67 -5.95
C PHE A 77 -10.80 -9.20 -6.31
N VAL A 78 -11.37 -8.93 -7.48
CA VAL A 78 -11.75 -7.57 -7.88
C VAL A 78 -13.03 -7.20 -7.12
N ASN A 79 -12.86 -6.41 -6.06
CA ASN A 79 -13.94 -6.07 -5.14
C ASN A 79 -14.84 -4.94 -5.70
N PRO A 80 -16.12 -5.21 -6.02
CA PRO A 80 -16.98 -4.17 -6.59
C PRO A 80 -17.28 -3.02 -5.62
N LEU A 81 -17.23 -3.25 -4.31
CA LEU A 81 -17.62 -2.25 -3.31
C LEU A 81 -16.64 -1.06 -3.20
N GLN A 82 -15.41 -1.21 -3.70
CA GLN A 82 -14.40 -0.16 -3.61
C GLN A 82 -14.25 0.66 -4.91
N PHE A 83 -15.11 0.42 -5.90
CA PHE A 83 -15.14 1.18 -7.15
C PHE A 83 -16.35 2.08 -7.19
N GLY A 84 -16.10 3.38 -7.38
CA GLY A 84 -17.13 4.38 -7.59
C GLY A 84 -17.71 4.37 -9.01
N PRO A 85 -18.78 5.12 -9.25
CA PRO A 85 -19.31 5.31 -10.59
C PRO A 85 -18.24 5.92 -11.53
N GLY A 86 -18.00 5.27 -12.67
CA GLY A 86 -17.02 5.74 -13.67
C GLY A 86 -15.59 5.31 -13.42
N GLU A 87 -15.30 4.54 -12.36
CA GLU A 87 -14.00 3.91 -12.18
C GLU A 87 -13.83 2.64 -13.04
N ASP A 88 -12.61 2.11 -13.09
CA ASP A 88 -12.15 1.07 -14.01
C ASP A 88 -12.58 -0.37 -13.66
N LEU A 89 -13.66 -0.57 -12.88
CA LEU A 89 -14.13 -1.91 -12.48
C LEU A 89 -14.37 -2.87 -13.67
N ALA A 90 -15.00 -2.36 -14.73
CA ALA A 90 -15.35 -3.17 -15.91
C ALA A 90 -14.11 -3.54 -16.75
N THR A 91 -13.13 -2.63 -16.81
CA THR A 91 -11.91 -2.75 -17.60
C THR A 91 -10.70 -3.21 -16.78
N TYR A 92 -10.89 -3.42 -15.46
CA TYR A 92 -9.80 -3.87 -14.58
C TYR A 92 -9.19 -5.17 -15.11
N PRO A 93 -7.86 -5.22 -15.31
CA PRO A 93 -7.19 -6.35 -15.97
C PRO A 93 -7.37 -7.66 -15.18
N ARG A 94 -7.61 -8.76 -15.88
CA ARG A 94 -7.79 -10.09 -15.28
C ARG A 94 -6.99 -11.12 -16.06
N ASP A 95 -5.99 -11.69 -15.43
CA ASP A 95 -5.16 -12.80 -15.94
C ASP A 95 -4.86 -13.76 -14.80
N LEU A 96 -5.86 -14.57 -14.41
CA LEU A 96 -5.72 -15.46 -13.27
C LEU A 96 -4.59 -16.49 -13.45
N GLU A 97 -4.40 -17.00 -14.66
CA GLU A 97 -3.38 -18.02 -14.91
C GLU A 97 -1.97 -17.44 -14.79
N GLY A 98 -1.73 -16.26 -15.39
CA GLY A 98 -0.48 -15.53 -15.25
C GLY A 98 -0.22 -15.09 -13.80
N ASP A 99 -1.25 -14.64 -13.09
CA ASP A 99 -1.14 -14.25 -11.68
C ASP A 99 -0.80 -15.46 -10.79
N VAL A 100 -1.44 -16.62 -10.99
CA VAL A 100 -1.13 -17.87 -10.27
C VAL A 100 0.32 -18.29 -10.51
N ALA A 101 0.83 -18.22 -11.74
CA ALA A 101 2.20 -18.56 -12.04
C ALA A 101 3.19 -17.62 -11.32
N LYS A 102 2.89 -16.31 -11.27
CA LYS A 102 3.73 -15.33 -10.58
C LYS A 102 3.79 -15.57 -9.07
N VAL A 103 2.64 -15.81 -8.41
CA VAL A 103 2.62 -16.02 -6.95
C VAL A 103 3.18 -17.39 -6.57
N ALA A 104 3.09 -18.39 -7.43
CA ALA A 104 3.78 -19.68 -7.26
C ALA A 104 5.30 -19.46 -7.13
N ALA A 105 5.89 -18.70 -8.05
CA ALA A 105 7.31 -18.38 -8.02
C ALA A 105 7.71 -17.51 -6.81
N ALA A 106 6.76 -16.79 -6.21
CA ALA A 106 6.97 -15.97 -5.01
C ALA A 106 6.73 -16.73 -3.70
N GLY A 107 6.28 -18.00 -3.74
CA GLY A 107 6.14 -18.86 -2.56
C GLY A 107 4.74 -18.91 -1.95
N ALA A 108 3.68 -18.67 -2.73
CA ALA A 108 2.30 -18.87 -2.28
C ALA A 108 1.93 -20.36 -2.25
N ASP A 109 1.19 -20.77 -1.22
CA ASP A 109 0.68 -22.14 -1.06
C ASP A 109 -0.77 -22.26 -1.56
N VAL A 110 -1.57 -21.21 -1.35
CA VAL A 110 -2.99 -21.19 -1.71
C VAL A 110 -3.31 -19.89 -2.44
N VAL A 111 -4.06 -19.99 -3.54
CA VAL A 111 -4.68 -18.86 -4.22
C VAL A 111 -6.20 -18.96 -4.05
N PHE A 112 -6.77 -18.01 -3.32
CA PHE A 112 -8.22 -17.88 -3.23
C PHE A 112 -8.71 -16.87 -4.25
N ALA A 113 -9.37 -17.37 -5.30
CA ALA A 113 -9.89 -16.57 -6.41
C ALA A 113 -11.43 -16.69 -6.53
N PRO A 114 -12.18 -16.12 -5.57
CA PRO A 114 -13.64 -16.21 -5.55
C PRO A 114 -14.28 -15.27 -6.57
N THR A 115 -15.54 -15.60 -6.95
CA THR A 115 -16.43 -14.68 -7.65
C THR A 115 -17.21 -13.78 -6.66
N PRO A 116 -17.81 -12.65 -7.12
CA PRO A 116 -18.56 -11.76 -6.24
C PRO A 116 -19.68 -12.44 -5.44
N ASP A 117 -20.41 -13.41 -6.02
CA ASP A 117 -21.44 -14.18 -5.36
C ASP A 117 -20.91 -15.11 -4.25
N ILE A 118 -19.64 -15.52 -4.31
CA ILE A 118 -18.99 -16.26 -3.23
C ILE A 118 -18.63 -15.33 -2.06
N VAL A 119 -18.15 -14.11 -2.37
CA VAL A 119 -17.80 -13.13 -1.32
C VAL A 119 -19.06 -12.46 -0.78
N TYR A 120 -20.01 -12.13 -1.63
CA TYR A 120 -21.25 -11.43 -1.32
C TYR A 120 -22.46 -12.23 -1.85
N PRO A 121 -22.89 -13.33 -1.16
CA PRO A 121 -23.90 -14.27 -1.69
C PRO A 121 -25.28 -13.66 -1.89
N ASP A 122 -25.60 -12.60 -1.13
CA ASP A 122 -26.89 -11.91 -1.22
C ASP A 122 -26.78 -10.57 -1.96
N GLY A 123 -25.72 -10.39 -2.76
CA GLY A 123 -25.39 -9.12 -3.39
C GLY A 123 -24.68 -8.16 -2.43
N ASP A 124 -24.92 -6.86 -2.60
CA ASP A 124 -24.28 -5.83 -1.76
C ASP A 124 -24.59 -6.03 -0.28
N PRO A 125 -23.57 -6.08 0.61
CA PRO A 125 -23.79 -6.32 2.02
C PRO A 125 -24.53 -5.14 2.68
N VAL A 126 -25.55 -5.48 3.46
CA VAL A 126 -26.36 -4.52 4.23
C VAL A 126 -25.53 -3.89 5.36
N VAL A 127 -24.66 -4.68 5.98
CA VAL A 127 -23.73 -4.21 7.02
C VAL A 127 -22.35 -4.03 6.42
N ARG A 128 -21.76 -2.86 6.61
CA ARG A 128 -20.44 -2.48 6.09
C ARG A 128 -19.56 -1.90 7.19
N VAL A 129 -18.25 -1.94 6.96
CA VAL A 129 -17.28 -1.21 7.78
C VAL A 129 -17.18 0.21 7.25
N SER A 130 -17.19 1.22 8.12
CA SER A 130 -16.90 2.60 7.76
C SER A 130 -15.47 2.95 8.17
N ALA A 131 -14.75 3.64 7.30
CA ALA A 131 -13.43 4.20 7.59
C ALA A 131 -13.52 5.50 8.46
N GLY A 132 -14.75 5.97 8.73
CA GLY A 132 -14.97 7.21 9.48
C GLY A 132 -14.20 8.38 8.86
N ARG A 133 -13.58 9.21 9.71
CA ARG A 133 -12.83 10.39 9.24
C ARG A 133 -11.71 10.07 8.25
N ILE A 134 -11.05 8.92 8.38
CA ILE A 134 -10.00 8.52 7.43
C ILE A 134 -10.58 8.37 6.02
N GLY A 135 -11.86 8.00 5.89
CA GLY A 135 -12.58 7.86 4.62
C GLY A 135 -13.15 9.18 4.07
N GLU A 136 -12.98 10.32 4.74
CA GLU A 136 -13.55 11.61 4.37
C GLU A 136 -12.51 12.60 3.82
N VAL A 137 -11.22 12.31 3.97
CA VAL A 137 -10.10 13.17 3.58
C VAL A 137 -9.24 12.50 2.50
N LEU A 138 -8.46 13.26 1.76
CA LEU A 138 -7.49 12.79 0.76
C LEU A 138 -8.13 11.74 -0.19
N GLU A 139 -7.63 10.51 -0.25
CA GLU A 139 -8.22 9.45 -1.10
C GLU A 139 -9.73 9.29 -0.86
N GLY A 140 -10.18 9.37 0.38
CA GLY A 140 -11.60 9.27 0.72
C GLY A 140 -12.44 10.42 0.19
N ALA A 141 -11.91 11.64 0.16
CA ALA A 141 -12.58 12.81 -0.42
C ALA A 141 -12.67 12.72 -1.95
N PHE A 142 -11.61 12.24 -2.61
CA PHE A 142 -11.56 12.08 -4.07
C PHE A 142 -12.27 10.81 -4.57
N ARG A 143 -12.41 9.79 -3.71
CA ARG A 143 -13.06 8.51 -4.01
C ARG A 143 -14.05 8.13 -2.90
N PRO A 144 -15.20 8.83 -2.78
CA PRO A 144 -16.16 8.58 -1.71
C PRO A 144 -16.61 7.10 -1.65
N GLY A 145 -16.55 6.50 -0.46
CA GLY A 145 -16.90 5.10 -0.22
C GLY A 145 -15.82 4.06 -0.58
N HIS A 146 -14.71 4.47 -1.22
CA HIS A 146 -13.62 3.56 -1.60
C HIS A 146 -13.04 2.84 -0.38
N LEU A 147 -12.67 3.58 0.67
CA LEU A 147 -12.07 3.00 1.88
C LEU A 147 -13.08 2.15 2.66
N ASP A 148 -14.36 2.53 2.71
CA ASP A 148 -15.41 1.70 3.33
C ASP A 148 -15.56 0.36 2.60
N GLY A 149 -15.55 0.38 1.27
CA GLY A 149 -15.55 -0.82 0.44
C GLY A 149 -14.32 -1.69 0.65
N ALA A 150 -13.14 -1.08 0.71
CA ALA A 150 -11.87 -1.77 0.95
C ALA A 150 -11.83 -2.40 2.36
N LEU A 151 -12.19 -1.66 3.42
CA LEU A 151 -12.23 -2.20 4.78
C LEU A 151 -13.25 -3.32 4.93
N THR A 152 -14.42 -3.20 4.29
CA THR A 152 -15.46 -4.25 4.33
C THR A 152 -14.95 -5.56 3.73
N VAL A 153 -14.28 -5.53 2.56
CA VAL A 153 -13.74 -6.75 1.96
C VAL A 153 -12.54 -7.28 2.74
N VAL A 154 -11.65 -6.41 3.21
CA VAL A 154 -10.47 -6.82 3.99
C VAL A 154 -10.92 -7.54 5.26
N LEU A 155 -11.83 -6.98 6.05
CA LEU A 155 -12.34 -7.64 7.25
C LEU A 155 -12.97 -9.00 6.92
N LYS A 156 -13.76 -9.06 5.85
CA LYS A 156 -14.38 -10.32 5.40
C LYS A 156 -13.35 -11.37 5.00
N LEU A 157 -12.31 -10.98 4.28
CA LEU A 157 -11.24 -11.89 3.88
C LEU A 157 -10.37 -12.31 5.07
N LEU A 158 -10.11 -11.42 6.05
CA LEU A 158 -9.45 -11.80 7.31
C LEU A 158 -10.22 -12.89 8.04
N HIS A 159 -11.54 -12.75 8.17
CA HIS A 159 -12.37 -13.79 8.80
C HIS A 159 -12.43 -15.11 8.00
N LEU A 160 -12.36 -15.05 6.67
CA LEU A 160 -12.37 -16.25 5.83
C LEU A 160 -11.01 -16.99 5.85
N THR A 161 -9.91 -16.26 5.80
CA THR A 161 -8.54 -16.83 5.73
C THR A 161 -7.94 -17.09 7.10
N ARG A 162 -8.37 -16.38 8.15
CA ARG A 162 -7.89 -16.49 9.53
C ARG A 162 -6.36 -16.48 9.61
N PRO A 163 -5.71 -15.43 9.12
CA PRO A 163 -4.27 -15.34 9.13
C PRO A 163 -3.75 -14.84 10.47
N ASP A 164 -2.51 -15.18 10.81
CA ASP A 164 -1.74 -14.56 11.88
C ASP A 164 -1.11 -13.24 11.40
N LEU A 165 -0.76 -13.18 10.09
CA LEU A 165 -0.11 -12.03 9.45
C LEU A 165 -0.87 -11.61 8.17
N ALA A 166 -1.09 -10.31 7.98
CA ALA A 166 -1.66 -9.77 6.74
C ALA A 166 -0.77 -8.66 6.19
N PHE A 167 -0.39 -8.78 4.91
CA PHE A 167 0.61 -7.92 4.26
C PHE A 167 -0.04 -6.91 3.33
N PHE A 168 0.33 -5.64 3.50
CA PHE A 168 -0.16 -4.51 2.70
C PHE A 168 0.99 -3.63 2.23
N GLY A 169 0.88 -3.11 1.00
CA GLY A 169 1.88 -2.18 0.47
C GLY A 169 1.77 -0.79 1.10
N GLN A 170 2.91 -0.20 1.47
CA GLN A 170 2.96 1.18 1.97
C GLN A 170 2.61 2.21 0.89
N LYS A 171 2.61 1.84 -0.38
CA LYS A 171 2.16 2.70 -1.48
C LYS A 171 0.73 3.23 -1.26
N ASP A 172 -0.18 2.38 -0.80
CA ASP A 172 -1.56 2.74 -0.49
C ASP A 172 -1.66 3.10 1.01
N ALA A 173 -0.89 4.12 1.42
CA ALA A 173 -0.61 4.45 2.80
C ALA A 173 -1.86 4.75 3.63
N GLN A 174 -2.81 5.49 3.08
CA GLN A 174 -4.08 5.79 3.77
C GLN A 174 -4.93 4.53 3.95
N GLN A 175 -4.94 3.61 2.98
CA GLN A 175 -5.60 2.31 3.11
C GLN A 175 -4.93 1.46 4.19
N LEU A 176 -3.59 1.40 4.20
CA LEU A 176 -2.84 0.66 5.24
C LEU A 176 -3.14 1.20 6.63
N LEU A 177 -3.19 2.53 6.80
CA LEU A 177 -3.58 3.14 8.08
C LEU A 177 -5.00 2.76 8.46
N ALA A 178 -5.97 2.88 7.54
CA ALA A 178 -7.36 2.52 7.79
C ALA A 178 -7.52 1.05 8.21
N VAL A 179 -6.77 0.14 7.56
CA VAL A 179 -6.76 -1.30 7.91
C VAL A 179 -6.18 -1.51 9.32
N ARG A 180 -5.05 -0.88 9.65
CA ARG A 180 -4.46 -0.95 11.00
C ARG A 180 -5.41 -0.43 12.06
N ARG A 181 -6.10 0.67 11.75
CA ARG A 181 -7.10 1.25 12.65
C ARG A 181 -8.29 0.33 12.85
N MET A 182 -8.83 -0.23 11.77
CA MET A 182 -9.91 -1.22 11.82
C MET A 182 -9.54 -2.44 12.66
N VAL A 183 -8.37 -3.02 12.44
CA VAL A 183 -7.89 -4.20 13.17
C VAL A 183 -7.80 -3.90 14.67
N ARG A 184 -7.23 -2.74 15.04
CA ARG A 184 -7.11 -2.32 16.43
C ARG A 184 -8.47 -2.02 17.09
N ASP A 185 -9.32 -1.24 16.41
CA ASP A 185 -10.57 -0.75 17.00
C ASP A 185 -11.67 -1.84 17.05
N LEU A 186 -11.53 -2.92 16.26
CA LEU A 186 -12.45 -4.06 16.22
C LEU A 186 -11.86 -5.33 16.85
N ASP A 187 -10.71 -5.23 17.51
CA ASP A 187 -10.01 -6.35 18.17
C ASP A 187 -9.85 -7.58 17.24
N VAL A 188 -9.49 -7.36 15.97
CA VAL A 188 -9.25 -8.44 15.03
C VAL A 188 -7.87 -9.06 15.32
N ASP A 189 -7.83 -10.35 15.59
CA ASP A 189 -6.61 -11.08 15.95
C ASP A 189 -5.75 -11.35 14.71
N VAL A 190 -5.01 -10.31 14.26
CA VAL A 190 -4.08 -10.36 13.13
C VAL A 190 -3.04 -9.24 13.23
N GLU A 191 -1.81 -9.53 12.90
CA GLU A 191 -0.75 -8.54 12.77
C GLU A 191 -0.74 -7.95 11.33
N ILE A 192 -0.76 -6.63 11.21
CA ILE A 192 -0.71 -5.93 9.91
C ILE A 192 0.70 -5.48 9.59
N VAL A 193 1.29 -6.11 8.59
CA VAL A 193 2.66 -5.87 8.13
C VAL A 193 2.63 -4.93 6.91
N GLY A 194 3.30 -3.77 7.05
CA GLY A 194 3.49 -2.83 5.94
C GLY A 194 4.77 -3.16 5.16
N VAL A 195 4.67 -3.34 3.85
CA VAL A 195 5.83 -3.61 2.98
C VAL A 195 6.16 -2.34 2.19
N PRO A 196 7.44 -1.93 2.12
CA PRO A 196 7.86 -0.73 1.42
C PRO A 196 7.40 -0.67 -0.03
N THR A 197 7.18 0.54 -0.52
CA THR A 197 6.81 0.79 -1.93
C THR A 197 7.91 0.30 -2.85
N VAL A 198 7.58 -0.61 -3.76
CA VAL A 198 8.49 -1.05 -4.81
C VAL A 198 8.38 -0.08 -5.99
N ARG A 199 9.53 0.31 -6.53
CA ARG A 199 9.63 1.25 -7.64
C ARG A 199 10.30 0.60 -8.84
N ASP A 200 9.94 1.04 -10.04
CA ASP A 200 10.69 0.74 -11.26
C ASP A 200 12.09 1.39 -11.22
N ALA A 201 12.96 0.98 -12.13
CA ALA A 201 14.33 1.48 -12.22
C ALA A 201 14.42 3.01 -12.45
N ASP A 202 13.38 3.61 -13.02
CA ASP A 202 13.25 5.06 -13.22
C ASP A 202 12.68 5.81 -11.99
N GLY A 203 12.27 5.08 -10.96
CA GLY A 203 11.75 5.61 -9.70
C GLY A 203 10.23 5.68 -9.61
N LEU A 204 9.48 5.34 -10.66
CA LEU A 204 8.02 5.31 -10.63
C LEU A 204 7.53 4.20 -9.68
N ALA A 205 6.61 4.53 -8.76
CA ALA A 205 5.98 3.54 -7.90
C ALA A 205 5.19 2.52 -8.74
N LEU A 206 5.38 1.22 -8.47
CA LEU A 206 4.70 0.17 -9.22
C LEU A 206 3.19 0.20 -8.98
N SER A 207 2.45 0.18 -10.08
CA SER A 207 0.99 0.13 -10.10
C SER A 207 0.50 -0.61 -11.34
N SER A 208 -0.59 -1.37 -11.23
CA SER A 208 -1.27 -1.95 -12.40
C SER A 208 -1.74 -0.88 -13.39
N ARG A 209 -2.00 0.35 -12.90
CA ARG A 209 -2.39 1.49 -13.74
C ARG A 209 -1.25 2.07 -14.56
N ASN A 210 0.02 1.75 -14.26
CA ASN A 210 1.15 2.19 -15.08
C ASN A 210 1.07 1.66 -16.53
N ALA A 211 0.36 0.54 -16.74
CA ALA A 211 0.11 -0.01 -18.07
C ALA A 211 -0.77 0.89 -18.97
N TYR A 212 -1.45 1.86 -18.41
CA TYR A 212 -2.28 2.83 -19.16
C TYR A 212 -1.49 4.04 -19.65
N LEU A 213 -0.28 4.26 -19.13
CA LEU A 213 0.56 5.39 -19.49
C LEU A 213 1.26 5.16 -20.83
N SER A 214 1.21 6.15 -21.73
CA SER A 214 2.14 6.25 -22.84
C SER A 214 3.56 6.54 -22.33
N ASP A 215 4.56 6.42 -23.22
CA ASP A 215 5.95 6.72 -22.85
C ASP A 215 6.13 8.18 -22.40
N ASP A 216 5.41 9.13 -23.01
CA ASP A 216 5.42 10.54 -22.62
C ASP A 216 4.76 10.74 -21.26
N GLU A 217 3.56 10.20 -21.06
CA GLU A 217 2.87 10.27 -19.79
C GLU A 217 3.65 9.58 -18.66
N ARG A 218 4.36 8.49 -18.97
CA ARG A 218 5.24 7.85 -17.99
C ARG A 218 6.38 8.78 -17.55
N ARG A 219 6.99 9.52 -18.49
CA ARG A 219 8.03 10.52 -18.14
C ARG A 219 7.50 11.63 -17.27
N THR A 220 6.32 12.17 -17.60
CA THR A 220 5.60 13.14 -16.79
C THR A 220 5.27 12.61 -15.39
N ALA A 221 4.82 11.35 -15.28
CA ALA A 221 4.46 10.71 -14.01
C ALA A 221 5.64 10.62 -13.02
N LEU A 222 6.89 10.63 -13.51
CA LEU A 222 8.08 10.65 -12.65
C LEU A 222 8.16 11.91 -11.77
N ALA A 223 7.43 12.97 -12.09
CA ALA A 223 7.33 14.16 -11.26
C ALA A 223 6.82 13.83 -9.85
N LEU A 224 5.93 12.83 -9.71
CA LEU A 224 5.40 12.42 -8.40
C LEU A 224 6.54 11.92 -7.50
N SER A 225 7.33 10.97 -7.96
CA SER A 225 8.43 10.42 -7.17
C SER A 225 9.58 11.42 -6.96
N ARG A 226 9.82 12.33 -7.94
CA ARG A 226 10.79 13.41 -7.79
C ARG A 226 10.36 14.40 -6.71
N SER A 227 9.10 14.83 -6.71
CA SER A 227 8.56 15.77 -5.73
C SER A 227 8.65 15.22 -4.30
N LEU A 228 8.27 13.96 -4.10
CA LEU A 228 8.36 13.31 -2.79
C LEU A 228 9.81 13.19 -2.30
N ARG A 229 10.72 12.76 -3.18
CA ARG A 229 12.15 12.64 -2.85
C ARG A 229 12.76 13.98 -2.47
N SER A 230 12.49 15.03 -3.25
CA SER A 230 13.03 16.35 -2.95
C SER A 230 12.43 16.93 -1.66
N GLY A 231 11.15 16.68 -1.38
CA GLY A 231 10.55 17.01 -0.08
C GLY A 231 11.25 16.27 1.08
N ALA A 232 11.52 14.99 0.91
CA ALA A 232 12.23 14.18 1.90
C ALA A 232 13.69 14.64 2.10
N GLU A 233 14.39 15.06 1.04
CA GLU A 233 15.73 15.63 1.12
C GLU A 233 15.74 16.96 1.90
N VAL A 234 14.71 17.80 1.73
CA VAL A 234 14.55 19.03 2.53
C VAL A 234 14.35 18.69 4.00
N ALA A 235 13.47 17.74 4.35
CA ALA A 235 13.30 17.31 5.73
C ALA A 235 14.61 16.77 6.34
N ALA A 236 15.31 15.90 5.61
CA ALA A 236 16.60 15.35 6.04
C ALA A 236 17.70 16.41 6.22
N SER A 237 17.57 17.54 5.53
CA SER A 237 18.52 18.68 5.62
C SER A 237 18.11 19.69 6.71
N GLY A 238 17.07 19.43 7.48
CA GLY A 238 16.62 20.29 8.56
C GLY A 238 15.57 21.32 8.17
N GLY A 239 14.95 21.19 6.99
CA GLY A 239 13.83 22.02 6.56
C GLY A 239 12.54 21.66 7.29
N GLY A 240 11.73 22.68 7.62
CA GLY A 240 10.45 22.51 8.28
C GLY A 240 9.33 22.02 7.33
N ALA A 241 8.16 21.73 7.92
CA ALA A 241 6.99 21.20 7.19
C ALA A 241 6.59 22.07 5.97
N ARG A 242 6.70 23.40 6.09
CA ARG A 242 6.42 24.32 4.99
C ARG A 242 7.39 24.19 3.83
N ASP A 243 8.68 24.03 4.13
CA ASP A 243 9.74 23.93 3.10
C ASP A 243 9.61 22.60 2.36
N VAL A 244 9.30 21.52 3.08
CA VAL A 244 8.99 20.19 2.49
C VAL A 244 7.85 20.29 1.49
N LEU A 245 6.71 20.85 1.90
CA LEU A 245 5.54 21.00 1.03
C LEU A 245 5.81 21.95 -0.14
N ALA A 246 6.48 23.09 0.11
CA ALA A 246 6.77 24.08 -0.94
C ALA A 246 7.69 23.50 -2.03
N THR A 247 8.72 22.75 -1.62
CA THR A 247 9.64 22.10 -2.56
C THR A 247 8.94 21.04 -3.39
N ALA A 248 8.15 20.17 -2.74
CA ALA A 248 7.41 19.14 -3.45
C ALA A 248 6.37 19.74 -4.43
N ALA A 249 5.64 20.80 -3.99
CA ALA A 249 4.67 21.51 -4.81
C ALA A 249 5.32 22.19 -6.04
N GLY A 250 6.50 22.79 -5.85
CA GLY A 250 7.24 23.43 -6.94
C GLY A 250 7.52 22.47 -8.09
N ILE A 251 8.02 21.27 -7.78
CA ILE A 251 8.31 20.23 -8.79
C ILE A 251 7.05 19.79 -9.55
N LEU A 252 5.93 19.63 -8.85
CA LEU A 252 4.69 19.21 -9.48
C LEU A 252 4.09 20.32 -10.36
N ASN A 253 4.22 21.58 -9.93
CA ASN A 253 3.69 22.74 -10.68
C ASN A 253 4.53 23.07 -11.93
N ASP A 254 5.83 22.75 -11.89
CA ASP A 254 6.76 22.98 -13.03
C ASP A 254 6.64 21.88 -14.10
N GLU A 255 5.92 20.77 -13.82
CA GLU A 255 5.78 19.66 -14.77
C GLU A 255 4.48 19.78 -15.56
N ASP A 256 4.59 20.10 -16.84
CA ASP A 256 3.44 20.15 -17.74
C ASP A 256 2.75 18.77 -17.85
N GLY A 257 1.42 18.76 -17.75
CA GLY A 257 0.62 17.54 -17.89
C GLY A 257 0.34 16.80 -16.57
N VAL A 258 0.85 17.31 -15.45
CA VAL A 258 0.45 16.85 -14.11
C VAL A 258 -0.72 17.68 -13.59
N VAL A 259 -1.81 17.02 -13.23
CA VAL A 259 -2.96 17.66 -12.56
C VAL A 259 -3.04 17.11 -11.14
N VAL A 260 -2.62 17.90 -10.17
CA VAL A 260 -2.57 17.51 -8.76
C VAL A 260 -3.97 17.47 -8.17
N ASP A 261 -4.39 16.32 -7.64
CA ASP A 261 -5.61 16.19 -6.85
C ASP A 261 -5.34 16.65 -5.40
N TYR A 262 -4.25 16.19 -4.80
CA TYR A 262 -3.73 16.67 -3.51
C TYR A 262 -2.22 16.46 -3.40
N LEU A 263 -1.58 17.32 -2.60
CA LEU A 263 -0.26 17.14 -2.02
C LEU A 263 -0.39 17.53 -0.55
N ALA A 264 -0.07 16.62 0.36
CA ALA A 264 -0.28 16.82 1.78
C ALA A 264 0.87 16.22 2.61
N LEU A 265 1.22 16.89 3.70
CA LEU A 265 2.09 16.36 4.75
C LEU A 265 1.24 16.08 5.98
N VAL A 266 1.14 14.82 6.37
CA VAL A 266 0.17 14.37 7.37
C VAL A 266 0.82 13.57 8.50
N ASP A 267 0.13 13.53 9.64
CA ASP A 267 0.45 12.59 10.71
C ASP A 267 0.20 11.15 10.23
N PRO A 268 1.19 10.24 10.34
CA PRO A 268 1.09 8.87 9.84
C PRO A 268 0.11 8.00 10.62
N THR A 269 -0.51 8.50 11.69
CA THR A 269 -1.47 7.77 12.54
C THR A 269 -2.91 8.24 12.40
N THR A 270 -3.13 9.48 11.93
CA THR A 270 -4.47 10.09 11.83
C THR A 270 -4.86 10.55 10.43
N VAL A 271 -3.88 10.76 9.54
CA VAL A 271 -3.96 11.46 8.23
C VAL A 271 -4.41 12.93 8.33
N ASP A 272 -4.40 13.51 9.53
CA ASP A 272 -4.59 14.94 9.66
C ASP A 272 -3.34 15.68 9.16
N GLU A 273 -3.53 16.81 8.48
CA GLU A 273 -2.42 17.65 8.04
C GLU A 273 -1.62 18.15 9.24
N VAL A 274 -0.29 18.04 9.16
CA VAL A 274 0.58 18.52 10.23
C VAL A 274 0.67 20.06 10.23
N PRO A 275 0.76 20.71 11.40
CA PRO A 275 0.95 22.16 11.47
C PRO A 275 2.34 22.56 10.95
N ALA A 276 2.50 23.83 10.66
CA ALA A 276 3.74 24.37 10.05
C ALA A 276 4.99 24.26 10.94
N ASP A 277 4.78 24.16 12.24
CA ASP A 277 5.80 23.97 13.29
C ASP A 277 5.93 22.51 13.76
N HIS A 278 5.36 21.59 12.99
CA HIS A 278 5.45 20.15 13.28
C HIS A 278 6.88 19.67 13.38
N THR A 279 7.13 18.78 14.33
CA THR A 279 8.39 18.02 14.46
C THR A 279 8.10 16.54 14.66
N GLY A 280 8.94 15.69 14.10
CA GLY A 280 8.83 14.25 14.18
C GLY A 280 8.31 13.60 12.91
N PRO A 281 7.88 12.33 13.00
CA PRO A 281 7.44 11.56 11.85
C PRO A 281 6.23 12.18 11.14
N ALA A 282 6.31 12.25 9.82
CA ALA A 282 5.21 12.67 8.96
C ALA A 282 5.21 11.85 7.66
N LEU A 283 4.11 11.90 6.93
CA LEU A 283 3.96 11.22 5.66
C LEU A 283 3.60 12.24 4.57
N LEU A 284 4.48 12.39 3.58
CA LEU A 284 4.25 13.22 2.41
C LEU A 284 3.50 12.40 1.37
N LEU A 285 2.29 12.83 1.03
CA LEU A 285 1.35 12.13 0.15
C LEU A 285 1.09 12.95 -1.10
N VAL A 286 1.03 12.30 -2.25
CA VAL A 286 0.60 12.92 -3.50
C VAL A 286 -0.40 12.06 -4.24
N ALA A 287 -1.43 12.68 -4.81
CA ALA A 287 -2.25 12.12 -5.86
C ALA A 287 -2.35 13.10 -7.01
N ALA A 288 -2.17 12.59 -8.22
CA ALA A 288 -2.24 13.41 -9.43
C ALA A 288 -2.75 12.58 -10.61
N ARG A 289 -3.27 13.30 -11.63
CA ARG A 289 -3.60 12.75 -12.92
C ARG A 289 -2.53 13.11 -13.94
N VAL A 290 -2.16 12.11 -14.72
CA VAL A 290 -1.32 12.28 -15.92
C VAL A 290 -2.10 11.70 -17.08
N GLY A 291 -2.46 12.53 -18.03
CA GLY A 291 -3.49 12.19 -19.02
C GLY A 291 -4.80 11.79 -18.34
N THR A 292 -5.27 10.58 -18.63
CA THR A 292 -6.47 10.01 -17.99
C THR A 292 -6.17 9.15 -16.77
N THR A 293 -4.88 8.87 -16.48
CA THR A 293 -4.46 7.95 -15.43
C THR A 293 -4.25 8.68 -14.11
N ARG A 294 -4.97 8.27 -13.08
CA ARG A 294 -4.77 8.74 -11.71
C ARG A 294 -3.72 7.89 -11.00
N LEU A 295 -2.70 8.54 -10.45
CA LEU A 295 -1.59 7.92 -9.75
C LEU A 295 -1.51 8.47 -8.32
N ILE A 296 -1.03 7.63 -7.41
CA ILE A 296 -0.71 8.00 -6.03
C ILE A 296 0.69 7.53 -5.68
N ASP A 297 1.35 8.29 -4.82
CA ASP A 297 2.64 7.92 -4.25
C ASP A 297 2.80 8.58 -2.87
N ASN A 298 3.78 8.13 -2.10
CA ASN A 298 4.07 8.71 -0.79
C ASN A 298 5.52 8.46 -0.36
N GLU A 299 5.98 9.28 0.62
CA GLU A 299 7.29 9.13 1.24
C GLU A 299 7.17 9.46 2.73
N ALA A 300 7.76 8.62 3.58
CA ALA A 300 7.87 8.91 5.01
C ALA A 300 9.02 9.88 5.25
N VAL A 301 8.78 10.90 6.05
CA VAL A 301 9.76 11.92 6.39
C VAL A 301 9.81 12.13 7.89
N ASP A 302 10.95 12.60 8.41
CA ASP A 302 11.08 13.05 9.79
C ASP A 302 11.39 14.55 9.76
N VAL A 303 10.41 15.36 10.17
CA VAL A 303 10.50 16.82 10.12
C VAL A 303 11.16 17.34 11.38
N VAL A 304 12.16 18.17 11.24
CA VAL A 304 12.83 18.83 12.38
C VAL A 304 12.30 20.25 12.56
N ALA A 305 12.43 20.78 13.77
CA ALA A 305 12.09 22.17 14.02
C ALA A 305 13.01 23.07 13.17
N PRO A 306 12.47 24.12 12.51
CA PRO A 306 13.34 25.11 11.89
C PRO A 306 14.28 25.68 12.96
N PRO A 307 15.53 25.98 12.61
CA PRO A 307 16.45 26.63 13.55
C PRO A 307 15.79 27.91 14.07
N GLU A 308 15.87 28.13 15.39
CA GLU A 308 15.39 29.41 15.95
C GLU A 308 16.11 30.56 15.21
N PRO A 309 15.39 31.62 14.82
CA PRO A 309 16.03 32.76 14.19
C PRO A 309 17.12 33.25 15.16
N GLU A 310 18.36 33.32 14.66
CA GLU A 310 19.47 33.91 15.44
C GLU A 310 18.98 35.26 15.93
N GLY A 311 18.85 35.41 17.23
CA GLY A 311 18.39 36.64 17.86
C GLY A 311 19.33 37.76 17.42
N ASP A 312 18.79 38.83 16.85
CA ASP A 312 19.52 40.09 16.57
C ASP A 312 20.00 40.66 17.92
N ASP A 313 21.14 40.19 18.39
CA ASP A 313 21.81 40.66 19.59
C ASP A 313 22.61 41.98 19.36
N ASP A 314 22.23 42.77 18.33
CA ASP A 314 22.91 44.00 17.95
C ASP A 314 22.11 45.29 18.22
N ALA A 315 21.40 45.35 19.39
CA ALA A 315 20.73 46.60 19.79
C ALA A 315 20.91 46.95 21.28
N ALA A 316 22.10 46.78 21.85
CA ALA A 316 22.38 47.34 23.17
C ALA A 316 23.86 47.80 23.30
N GLY A 317 24.14 49.02 22.88
CA GLY A 317 25.51 49.54 23.11
C GLY A 317 25.81 50.92 22.57
N GLN A 318 24.93 51.91 22.73
CA GLN A 318 25.32 53.32 22.70
C GLN A 318 24.49 54.12 23.69
N GLU A 319 24.78 53.97 24.97
CA GLU A 319 24.49 55.04 25.94
C GLU A 319 25.74 55.93 26.05
N ALA A 320 25.55 57.13 25.56
CA ALA A 320 26.51 58.22 25.74
C ALA A 320 26.57 58.59 27.21
N SER A 321 27.77 58.69 27.76
CA SER A 321 28.07 59.39 29.02
C SER A 321 28.41 60.85 28.80
N PRO A 322 28.24 61.70 29.87
CA PRO A 322 27.87 63.10 29.86
C PRO A 322 28.95 64.06 29.43
#